data_e255ad49895d17a229b1463a6f437bbb
#
_entry.id   e255ad49895d17a229b1463a6f437bbb
#
_cell.length_a   1.000
_cell.length_b   1.000
_cell.length_c   1.000
_cell.angle_alpha   90.00
_cell.angle_beta   90.00
_cell.angle_gamma   90.00
#
_symmetry.space_group_name_H-M   'P 1'
#
loop_
_entity.id
_entity.type
_entity.pdbx_description
1 polymer ?
#
loop_
_entity_poly.entity_id
_entity_poly.type
_entity_poly.pdbx_seq_one_letter_code
_entity_poly.pdbx_strand_id
1 'polypeptide(L)'
;HATIRRQRQMCIRDRLCSDEDDILLSTKHGKCIRTPVSKLRTTKSRSSVGVRGIRLTKDDKIISISVISHTDVSSAEAKAYLKMISKEKGIQEETESDDNDTDNSVSDIEISKDRYDELKAREQFILTVTENGFGKRSSSYQFRVSNRGGSGIMCIATSDRNGDVLASFPVNNDDDIMLITKTGQLIRCPVKDVRVAGRNTQGVSTVSYTHLRAHETSEN
;
A
#
# COMPACT_ATOMS: atom_id res chain seq x y z
N HIS A 1 -25.83 25.88 -9.33
CA HIS A 1 -25.53 24.47 -9.71
C HIS A 1 -24.03 24.16 -9.84
N ALA A 2 -23.17 25.13 -10.24
CA ALA A 2 -21.71 24.91 -10.33
C ALA A 2 -21.02 24.73 -8.96
N THR A 3 -21.52 25.42 -7.93
CA THR A 3 -20.95 25.36 -6.57
C THR A 3 -21.20 24.00 -5.92
N ILE A 4 -22.36 23.39 -6.14
CA ILE A 4 -22.73 22.08 -5.61
C ILE A 4 -21.88 20.96 -6.26
N ARG A 5 -21.56 21.07 -7.56
CA ARG A 5 -20.70 20.11 -8.25
C ARG A 5 -19.26 20.15 -7.74
N ARG A 6 -18.70 21.34 -7.44
CA ARG A 6 -17.36 21.46 -6.84
C ARG A 6 -17.31 20.86 -5.44
N GLN A 7 -18.35 21.03 -4.64
CA GLN A 7 -18.44 20.48 -3.31
C GLN A 7 -18.53 18.94 -3.32
N ARG A 8 -19.29 18.36 -4.25
CA ARG A 8 -19.32 16.89 -4.46
C ARG A 8 -17.98 16.32 -4.90
N GLN A 9 -17.25 17.00 -5.78
CA GLN A 9 -15.92 16.54 -6.21
C GLN A 9 -14.87 16.59 -5.09
N MET A 10 -14.96 17.57 -4.18
CA MET A 10 -14.07 17.64 -3.01
C MET A 10 -14.31 16.49 -2.04
N CYS A 11 -15.56 16.13 -1.78
CA CYS A 11 -15.91 15.09 -0.78
C CYS A 11 -15.64 13.64 -1.22
N ILE A 12 -15.45 13.36 -2.52
CA ILE A 12 -15.24 11.99 -3.02
C ILE A 12 -13.89 11.41 -2.57
N ARG A 13 -12.91 12.25 -2.26
CA ARG A 13 -11.56 11.85 -1.85
C ARG A 13 -11.22 12.16 -0.41
N ASP A 14 -12.18 12.68 0.35
CA ASP A 14 -11.97 12.99 1.76
C ASP A 14 -11.94 11.71 2.59
N ARG A 15 -11.08 11.67 3.59
CA ARG A 15 -10.97 10.61 4.58
C ARG A 15 -10.98 11.20 5.97
N LEU A 16 -11.73 10.58 6.86
CA LEU A 16 -11.65 10.88 8.28
C LEU A 16 -10.35 10.29 8.83
N CYS A 17 -9.62 11.07 9.57
CA CYS A 17 -8.38 10.67 10.22
C CYS A 17 -8.20 11.41 11.55
N SER A 18 -7.42 10.83 12.43
CA SER A 18 -6.98 11.41 13.70
C SER A 18 -5.52 11.85 13.62
N ASP A 19 -5.04 12.59 14.62
CA ASP A 19 -3.61 12.94 14.72
C ASP A 19 -2.73 11.71 15.00
N GLU A 20 -3.32 10.60 15.40
CA GLU A 20 -2.65 9.30 15.63
C GLU A 20 -2.61 8.42 14.39
N ASP A 21 -2.99 8.94 13.24
CA ASP A 21 -2.97 8.22 11.98
C ASP A 21 -1.84 8.68 11.07
N ASP A 22 -1.51 7.82 10.10
CA ASP A 22 -0.65 8.15 8.97
C ASP A 22 -1.46 8.14 7.67
N ILE A 23 -1.10 9.02 6.77
CA ILE A 23 -1.61 9.03 5.41
C ILE A 23 -0.62 8.34 4.48
N LEU A 24 -1.10 7.37 3.72
CA LEU A 24 -0.38 6.74 2.62
C LEU A 24 -0.96 7.24 1.30
N LEU A 25 -0.14 7.97 0.53
CA LEU A 25 -0.46 8.38 -0.84
C LEU A 25 0.23 7.43 -1.80
N SER A 26 -0.52 6.89 -2.77
CA SER A 26 0.03 6.00 -3.80
C SER A 26 -0.19 6.60 -5.18
N THR A 27 0.79 6.40 -6.07
CA THR A 27 0.79 6.95 -7.42
C THR A 27 0.61 5.85 -8.48
N LYS A 28 0.20 6.27 -9.65
CA LYS A 28 -0.02 5.43 -10.82
C LYS A 28 1.23 4.61 -11.19
N HIS A 29 2.41 5.22 -11.13
CA HIS A 29 3.68 4.58 -11.47
C HIS A 29 4.30 3.79 -10.31
N GLY A 30 3.51 3.39 -9.30
CA GLY A 30 3.95 2.49 -8.25
C GLY A 30 4.78 3.12 -7.14
N LYS A 31 4.77 4.45 -6.99
CA LYS A 31 5.39 5.12 -5.85
C LYS A 31 4.38 5.38 -4.74
N CYS A 32 4.87 5.49 -3.52
CA CYS A 32 4.06 5.88 -2.39
C CYS A 32 4.85 6.71 -1.38
N ILE A 33 4.13 7.46 -0.56
CA ILE A 33 4.69 8.20 0.57
C ILE A 33 3.78 8.05 1.78
N ARG A 34 4.37 7.73 2.93
CA ARG A 34 3.69 7.65 4.21
C ARG A 34 4.08 8.85 5.07
N THR A 35 3.09 9.61 5.55
CA THR A 35 3.29 10.83 6.32
C THR A 35 2.31 10.87 7.49
N PRO A 36 2.76 11.17 8.74
CA PRO A 36 1.87 11.34 9.88
C PRO A 36 0.90 12.49 9.68
N VAL A 37 -0.36 12.30 10.07
CA VAL A 37 -1.38 13.35 10.04
C VAL A 37 -0.98 14.53 10.90
N SER A 38 -0.39 14.29 12.08
CA SER A 38 0.09 15.32 13.00
C SER A 38 1.09 16.32 12.39
N LYS A 39 1.81 15.92 11.32
CA LYS A 39 2.72 16.80 10.57
C LYS A 39 2.03 17.61 9.47
N LEU A 40 0.74 17.41 9.25
CA LEU A 40 -0.03 18.16 8.27
C LEU A 40 -0.61 19.43 8.91
N ARG A 41 -0.48 20.54 8.19
CA ARG A 41 -1.04 21.80 8.67
C ARG A 41 -2.55 21.78 8.61
N THR A 42 -3.21 21.97 9.74
CA THR A 42 -4.65 22.21 9.82
C THR A 42 -5.00 23.56 9.21
N THR A 43 -5.94 23.61 8.30
CA THR A 43 -6.44 24.84 7.68
C THR A 43 -7.91 25.06 8.00
N LYS A 44 -8.26 26.28 8.43
CA LYS A 44 -9.64 26.65 8.76
C LYS A 44 -10.44 27.12 7.52
N SER A 45 -9.73 27.51 6.45
CA SER A 45 -10.35 28.08 5.26
C SER A 45 -10.50 27.03 4.15
N ARG A 46 -11.68 26.98 3.54
CA ARG A 46 -11.97 26.16 2.35
C ARG A 46 -11.24 26.63 1.09
N SER A 47 -10.79 27.88 1.06
CA SER A 47 -10.04 28.47 -0.05
C SER A 47 -8.54 28.25 0.03
N SER A 48 -8.06 27.51 1.03
CA SER A 48 -6.65 27.18 1.14
C SER A 48 -6.21 26.30 -0.04
N VAL A 49 -5.06 26.63 -0.62
CA VAL A 49 -4.45 25.86 -1.71
C VAL A 49 -3.99 24.46 -1.27
N GLY A 50 -3.87 24.24 0.06
CA GLY A 50 -3.37 23.01 0.62
C GLY A 50 -1.84 22.92 0.61
N VAL A 51 -1.32 21.74 0.84
CA VAL A 51 0.13 21.46 0.90
C VAL A 51 0.46 20.29 -0.01
N ARG A 52 1.68 20.30 -0.55
CA ARG A 52 2.15 19.20 -1.39
C ARG A 52 2.33 17.93 -0.55
N GLY A 53 1.64 16.84 -0.90
CA GLY A 53 1.80 15.53 -0.29
C GLY A 53 3.02 14.78 -0.83
N ILE A 54 3.09 14.61 -2.15
CA ILE A 54 4.16 13.88 -2.84
C ILE A 54 4.62 14.68 -4.07
N ARG A 55 5.89 14.50 -4.47
CA ARG A 55 6.44 15.01 -5.73
C ARG A 55 6.20 13.97 -6.81
N LEU A 56 5.37 14.31 -7.79
CA LEU A 56 5.07 13.46 -8.93
C LEU A 56 6.13 13.63 -10.02
N THR A 57 6.41 12.56 -10.73
CA THR A 57 7.16 12.56 -11.99
C THR A 57 6.23 12.95 -13.14
N LYS A 58 6.80 13.15 -14.34
CA LYS A 58 6.01 13.45 -15.55
C LYS A 58 5.00 12.31 -15.78
N ASP A 59 3.76 12.66 -16.09
CA ASP A 59 2.65 11.75 -16.39
C ASP A 59 2.18 10.86 -15.23
N ASP A 60 2.78 11.00 -14.03
CA ASP A 60 2.34 10.30 -12.83
C ASP A 60 1.16 11.02 -12.16
N LYS A 61 0.29 10.27 -11.47
CA LYS A 61 -0.91 10.77 -10.80
C LYS A 61 -1.09 10.05 -9.46
N ILE A 62 -1.65 10.76 -8.48
CA ILE A 62 -2.13 10.13 -7.25
C ILE A 62 -3.39 9.33 -7.59
N ILE A 63 -3.36 8.04 -7.29
CA ILE A 63 -4.48 7.13 -7.54
C ILE A 63 -5.26 6.82 -6.27
N SER A 64 -4.59 6.75 -5.13
CA SER A 64 -5.26 6.48 -3.86
C SER A 64 -4.68 7.28 -2.70
N ILE A 65 -5.54 7.51 -1.72
CA ILE A 65 -5.23 8.02 -0.39
C ILE A 65 -5.79 7.04 0.62
N SER A 66 -4.95 6.56 1.52
CA SER A 66 -5.32 5.61 2.56
C SER A 66 -4.90 6.13 3.92
N VAL A 67 -5.71 5.84 4.93
CA VAL A 67 -5.40 6.13 6.33
C VAL A 67 -5.00 4.83 6.98
N ILE A 68 -3.86 4.82 7.66
CA ILE A 68 -3.33 3.69 8.41
C ILE A 68 -2.98 4.15 9.82
N SER A 69 -3.14 3.28 10.79
CA SER A 69 -2.78 3.62 12.17
C SER A 69 -1.30 3.89 12.31
N HIS A 70 -0.95 4.96 13.00
CA HIS A 70 0.44 5.24 13.30
C HIS A 70 0.98 4.23 14.32
N THR A 71 2.14 3.72 14.05
CA THR A 71 2.88 2.88 14.99
C THR A 71 4.26 3.50 15.16
N ASP A 72 4.64 3.79 16.39
CA ASP A 72 5.95 4.35 16.70
C ASP A 72 6.98 3.22 16.63
N VAL A 73 7.56 3.07 15.45
CA VAL A 73 8.56 2.04 15.12
C VAL A 73 9.70 2.70 14.37
N SER A 74 10.90 2.54 14.87
CA SER A 74 12.08 3.00 14.16
C SER A 74 12.29 2.19 12.86
N SER A 75 12.99 2.79 11.89
CA SER A 75 13.31 2.10 10.63
C SER A 75 14.11 0.80 10.86
N ALA A 76 14.97 0.81 11.88
CA ALA A 76 15.77 -0.36 12.24
C ALA A 76 14.95 -1.48 12.89
N GLU A 77 14.02 -1.14 13.81
CA GLU A 77 13.07 -2.11 14.38
C GLU A 77 12.16 -2.70 13.31
N ALA A 78 11.63 -1.89 12.40
CA ALA A 78 10.80 -2.36 11.30
C ALA A 78 11.54 -3.38 10.42
N LYS A 79 12.80 -3.11 10.07
CA LYS A 79 13.65 -4.04 9.31
C LYS A 79 13.91 -5.33 10.10
N ALA A 80 14.23 -5.24 11.40
CA ALA A 80 14.46 -6.41 12.25
C ALA A 80 13.21 -7.27 12.40
N TYR A 81 12.04 -6.65 12.59
CA TYR A 81 10.74 -7.34 12.66
C TYR A 81 10.45 -8.09 11.34
N LEU A 82 10.59 -7.44 10.19
CA LEU A 82 10.37 -8.07 8.89
C LEU A 82 11.34 -9.24 8.64
N LYS A 83 12.62 -9.12 9.06
CA LYS A 83 13.62 -10.19 8.98
C LYS A 83 13.23 -11.41 9.85
N MET A 84 12.65 -11.18 11.04
CA MET A 84 12.15 -12.26 11.91
C MET A 84 10.97 -12.99 11.27
N ILE A 85 9.99 -12.26 10.72
CA ILE A 85 8.84 -12.87 10.02
C ILE A 85 9.28 -13.67 8.79
N SER A 86 10.22 -13.17 8.02
CA SER A 86 10.74 -13.87 6.84
C SER A 86 11.40 -15.20 7.24
N LYS A 87 12.15 -15.21 8.35
CA LYS A 87 12.72 -16.43 8.92
C LYS A 87 11.66 -17.43 9.39
N GLU A 88 10.61 -16.97 10.10
CA GLU A 88 9.51 -17.83 10.56
C GLU A 88 8.77 -18.48 9.38
N LYS A 89 8.57 -17.75 8.29
CA LYS A 89 7.84 -18.22 7.11
C LYS A 89 8.72 -18.97 6.10
N GLY A 90 10.03 -19.10 6.36
CA GLY A 90 10.98 -19.75 5.43
C GLY A 90 11.08 -19.06 4.07
N ILE A 91 10.68 -17.79 3.98
CA ILE A 91 10.74 -16.99 2.76
C ILE A 91 12.12 -16.32 2.74
N GLN A 92 12.97 -16.75 1.81
CA GLN A 92 14.18 -15.98 1.49
C GLN A 92 13.70 -14.73 0.71
N GLU A 93 13.41 -13.62 1.39
CA GLU A 93 13.33 -12.34 0.72
C GLU A 93 14.76 -11.94 0.34
N GLU A 94 15.02 -11.85 -0.95
CA GLU A 94 16.16 -11.10 -1.45
C GLU A 94 15.97 -9.65 -0.97
N THR A 95 16.70 -9.29 0.07
CA THR A 95 16.80 -7.90 0.55
C THR A 95 17.61 -7.14 -0.49
N GLU A 96 16.97 -6.79 -1.60
CA GLU A 96 17.53 -5.76 -2.49
C GLU A 96 17.52 -4.45 -1.68
N SER A 97 18.72 -4.04 -1.31
CA SER A 97 18.98 -2.74 -0.72
C SER A 97 18.57 -1.67 -1.73
N ASP A 98 17.60 -0.83 -1.37
CA ASP A 98 17.34 0.42 -2.09
C ASP A 98 18.61 1.27 -2.02
N ASP A 99 19.24 1.54 -3.16
CA ASP A 99 20.45 2.38 -3.31
C ASP A 99 20.30 3.83 -2.83
N ASN A 100 19.15 4.20 -2.27
CA ASN A 100 18.86 5.53 -1.72
C ASN A 100 18.74 5.57 -0.19
N ASP A 101 18.91 4.46 0.53
CA ASP A 101 19.00 4.47 1.99
C ASP A 101 20.46 4.68 2.41
N THR A 102 20.86 5.95 2.50
CA THR A 102 22.19 6.38 3.02
C THR A 102 22.39 6.10 4.52
N ASP A 103 21.54 5.31 5.14
CA ASP A 103 21.65 4.93 6.54
C ASP A 103 22.21 3.49 6.67
N ASN A 104 23.50 3.35 6.30
CA ASN A 104 24.26 2.10 6.32
C ASN A 104 24.74 1.68 7.72
N SER A 105 24.19 2.22 8.79
CA SER A 105 24.46 1.79 10.17
C SER A 105 23.34 0.90 10.72
N VAL A 106 23.09 -0.25 10.08
CA VAL A 106 22.21 -1.26 10.67
C VAL A 106 23.04 -2.12 11.60
N SER A 107 23.17 -1.70 12.86
CA SER A 107 23.40 -2.63 13.95
C SER A 107 22.22 -3.62 13.97
N ASP A 108 22.49 -4.92 13.96
CA ASP A 108 21.45 -5.94 14.15
C ASP A 108 20.78 -5.70 15.52
N ILE A 109 19.66 -4.96 15.50
CA ILE A 109 18.86 -4.74 16.70
C ILE A 109 18.06 -6.01 16.93
N GLU A 110 18.34 -6.69 18.03
CA GLU A 110 17.50 -7.80 18.49
C GLU A 110 16.22 -7.23 19.13
N ILE A 111 15.08 -7.57 18.56
CA ILE A 111 13.77 -7.22 19.12
C ILE A 111 13.41 -8.24 20.20
N SER A 112 12.98 -7.76 21.39
CA SER A 112 12.44 -8.62 22.43
C SER A 112 11.16 -9.32 21.95
N LYS A 113 10.88 -10.50 22.51
CA LYS A 113 9.68 -11.26 22.13
C LYS A 113 8.39 -10.47 22.39
N ASP A 114 8.30 -9.77 23.51
CA ASP A 114 7.13 -8.96 23.86
C ASP A 114 6.91 -7.84 22.83
N ARG A 115 7.98 -7.18 22.39
CA ARG A 115 7.91 -6.14 21.36
C ARG A 115 7.54 -6.73 20.00
N TYR A 116 8.03 -7.89 19.66
CA TYR A 116 7.65 -8.61 18.44
C TYR A 116 6.15 -8.91 18.42
N ASP A 117 5.58 -9.43 19.52
CA ASP A 117 4.17 -9.76 19.64
C ASP A 117 3.30 -8.48 19.58
N GLU A 118 3.74 -7.37 20.17
CA GLU A 118 3.08 -6.07 20.05
C GLU A 118 3.04 -5.58 18.59
N LEU A 119 4.18 -5.63 17.89
CA LEU A 119 4.25 -5.20 16.48
C LEU A 119 3.39 -6.09 15.58
N LYS A 120 3.35 -7.40 15.86
CA LYS A 120 2.52 -8.36 15.14
C LYS A 120 1.03 -8.08 15.31
N ALA A 121 0.61 -7.70 16.52
CA ALA A 121 -0.79 -7.36 16.81
C ALA A 121 -1.24 -6.05 16.12
N ARG A 122 -0.31 -5.11 15.88
CA ARG A 122 -0.58 -3.82 15.22
C ARG A 122 -0.28 -3.81 13.73
N GLU A 123 0.21 -4.93 13.18
CA GLU A 123 0.57 -5.02 11.77
C GLU A 123 -0.66 -4.83 10.88
N GLN A 124 -0.57 -3.90 9.95
CA GLN A 124 -1.57 -3.67 8.92
C GLN A 124 -0.99 -4.05 7.56
N PHE A 125 -1.82 -4.57 6.68
CA PHE A 125 -1.42 -4.93 5.32
C PHE A 125 -2.00 -3.95 4.32
N ILE A 126 -1.18 -3.57 3.36
CA ILE A 126 -1.58 -2.72 2.23
C ILE A 126 -1.70 -3.62 1.00
N LEU A 127 -2.91 -3.71 0.47
CA LEU A 127 -3.16 -4.37 -0.80
C LEU A 127 -2.92 -3.37 -1.92
N THR A 128 -2.09 -3.74 -2.87
CA THR A 128 -1.86 -2.96 -4.10
C THR A 128 -2.26 -3.82 -5.29
N VAL A 129 -3.08 -3.25 -6.18
CA VAL A 129 -3.60 -3.92 -7.39
C VAL A 129 -3.26 -3.08 -8.60
N THR A 130 -2.90 -3.74 -9.71
CA THR A 130 -2.53 -3.11 -10.98
C THR A 130 -3.55 -3.39 -12.08
N GLU A 131 -3.46 -2.64 -13.19
CA GLU A 131 -4.41 -2.70 -14.31
C GLU A 131 -4.55 -4.09 -14.93
N ASN A 132 -3.47 -4.87 -14.98
CA ASN A 132 -3.48 -6.20 -15.57
C ASN A 132 -3.82 -7.32 -14.55
N GLY A 133 -4.43 -6.94 -13.40
CA GLY A 133 -4.91 -7.89 -12.41
C GLY A 133 -3.80 -8.53 -11.56
N PHE A 134 -2.62 -7.92 -11.50
CA PHE A 134 -1.59 -8.32 -10.54
C PHE A 134 -1.82 -7.59 -9.23
N GLY A 135 -1.51 -8.25 -8.14
CA GLY A 135 -1.62 -7.66 -6.80
C GLY A 135 -0.72 -8.33 -5.79
N LYS A 136 -0.57 -7.66 -4.68
CA LYS A 136 0.13 -8.18 -3.52
C LYS A 136 -0.32 -7.47 -2.25
N ARG A 137 -0.10 -8.13 -1.12
CA ARG A 137 -0.17 -7.49 0.19
C ARG A 137 1.25 -7.19 0.67
N SER A 138 1.47 -6.01 1.18
CA SER A 138 2.75 -5.63 1.80
C SER A 138 2.50 -5.14 3.22
N SER A 139 3.38 -5.50 4.15
CA SER A 139 3.30 -5.00 5.53
C SER A 139 3.43 -3.48 5.56
N SER A 140 2.64 -2.81 6.39
CA SER A 140 2.74 -1.36 6.60
C SER A 140 4.12 -0.93 7.10
N TYR A 141 4.86 -1.82 7.76
CA TYR A 141 6.22 -1.55 8.24
C TYR A 141 7.27 -1.45 7.13
N GLN A 142 6.96 -1.92 5.92
CA GLN A 142 7.83 -1.71 4.76
C GLN A 142 7.79 -0.27 4.24
N PHE A 143 6.79 0.52 4.62
CA PHE A 143 6.61 1.89 4.19
C PHE A 143 7.11 2.84 5.29
N ARG A 144 8.34 3.32 5.13
CA ARG A 144 8.94 4.25 6.10
C ARG A 144 8.10 5.52 6.25
N VAL A 145 8.00 6.00 7.48
CA VAL A 145 7.40 7.30 7.77
C VAL A 145 8.34 8.41 7.30
N SER A 146 7.83 9.35 6.52
CA SER A 146 8.62 10.43 5.94
C SER A 146 7.87 11.77 5.99
N ASN A 147 8.59 12.85 5.75
CA ASN A 147 7.96 14.15 5.60
C ASN A 147 7.26 14.24 4.24
N ARG A 148 6.12 14.99 4.20
CA ARG A 148 5.39 15.26 2.96
C ARG A 148 6.25 15.94 1.89
N GLY A 149 5.86 15.81 0.62
CA GLY A 149 6.46 16.53 -0.51
C GLY A 149 7.73 15.90 -1.07
N GLY A 150 8.16 14.76 -0.52
CA GLY A 150 9.25 13.95 -1.08
C GLY A 150 8.85 13.22 -2.37
N SER A 151 9.81 12.53 -3.01
CA SER A 151 9.58 11.70 -4.21
C SER A 151 8.90 10.36 -3.91
N GLY A 152 8.74 10.02 -2.62
CA GLY A 152 8.21 8.72 -2.20
C GLY A 152 9.20 7.57 -2.38
N ILE A 153 8.73 6.37 -2.06
CA ILE A 153 9.43 5.10 -2.23
C ILE A 153 8.62 4.19 -3.15
N MET A 154 9.22 3.13 -3.65
CA MET A 154 8.52 2.14 -4.45
C MET A 154 7.51 1.37 -3.57
N CYS A 155 6.28 1.27 -4.04
CA CYS A 155 5.19 0.48 -3.46
C CYS A 155 5.06 -0.86 -4.19
N ILE A 156 5.16 -0.83 -5.51
CA ILE A 156 5.15 -1.98 -6.39
C ILE A 156 6.00 -1.65 -7.64
N ALA A 157 6.75 -2.61 -8.12
CA ALA A 157 7.47 -2.46 -9.39
C ALA A 157 6.47 -2.59 -10.54
N THR A 158 6.28 -1.51 -11.31
CA THR A 158 5.42 -1.50 -12.50
C THR A 158 6.22 -1.89 -13.74
N SER A 159 5.60 -2.61 -14.65
CA SER A 159 6.16 -3.06 -15.93
C SER A 159 5.02 -3.27 -16.93
N ASP A 160 5.33 -3.50 -18.19
CA ASP A 160 4.33 -3.82 -19.23
C ASP A 160 3.50 -5.06 -18.87
N ARG A 161 4.06 -5.98 -18.07
CA ARG A 161 3.40 -7.21 -17.64
C ARG A 161 2.24 -6.93 -16.67
N ASN A 162 2.47 -6.11 -15.64
CA ASN A 162 1.48 -5.87 -14.60
C ASN A 162 0.72 -4.55 -14.79
N GLY A 163 1.20 -3.65 -15.64
CA GLY A 163 0.58 -2.35 -15.91
C GLY A 163 0.75 -1.36 -14.77
N ASP A 164 0.03 -0.25 -14.87
CA ASP A 164 0.02 0.82 -13.87
C ASP A 164 -0.76 0.42 -12.61
N VAL A 165 -0.49 1.09 -11.49
CA VAL A 165 -1.23 0.85 -10.25
C VAL A 165 -2.64 1.42 -10.38
N LEU A 166 -3.62 0.60 -10.07
CA LEU A 166 -5.05 0.95 -10.10
C LEU A 166 -5.56 1.38 -8.73
N ALA A 167 -5.16 0.64 -7.68
CA ALA A 167 -5.60 0.90 -6.32
C ALA A 167 -4.56 0.43 -5.30
N SER A 168 -4.52 1.12 -4.14
CA SER A 168 -3.71 0.74 -2.99
C SER A 168 -4.44 1.16 -1.71
N PHE A 169 -4.76 0.22 -0.82
CA PHE A 169 -5.55 0.48 0.39
C PHE A 169 -5.27 -0.56 1.48
N PRO A 170 -5.49 -0.22 2.76
CA PRO A 170 -5.34 -1.17 3.86
C PRO A 170 -6.43 -2.23 3.80
N VAL A 171 -6.08 -3.45 4.20
CA VAL A 171 -6.97 -4.62 4.23
C VAL A 171 -6.70 -5.46 5.47
N ASN A 172 -7.74 -6.17 5.93
CA ASN A 172 -7.63 -7.19 6.96
C ASN A 172 -7.61 -8.60 6.31
N ASN A 173 -7.11 -9.58 7.03
CA ASN A 173 -7.04 -10.95 6.52
C ASN A 173 -8.42 -11.58 6.28
N ASP A 174 -9.43 -11.13 7.03
CA ASP A 174 -10.80 -11.65 6.97
C ASP A 174 -11.67 -10.93 5.92
N ASP A 175 -11.11 -9.91 5.24
CA ASP A 175 -11.81 -9.19 4.19
C ASP A 175 -11.85 -10.02 2.89
N ASP A 176 -12.86 -9.72 2.06
CA ASP A 176 -12.94 -10.16 0.68
C ASP A 176 -12.83 -8.98 -0.26
N ILE A 177 -12.15 -9.16 -1.37
CA ILE A 177 -12.07 -8.17 -2.44
C ILE A 177 -12.94 -8.57 -3.62
N MET A 178 -13.55 -7.58 -4.23
CA MET A 178 -14.28 -7.73 -5.49
C MET A 178 -13.51 -7.06 -6.61
N LEU A 179 -13.10 -7.81 -7.59
CA LEU A 179 -12.43 -7.33 -8.79
C LEU A 179 -13.42 -7.32 -9.94
N ILE A 180 -13.49 -6.21 -10.67
CA ILE A 180 -14.38 -6.03 -11.82
C ILE A 180 -13.52 -5.72 -13.04
N THR A 181 -13.64 -6.53 -14.07
CA THR A 181 -12.95 -6.30 -15.36
C THR A 181 -13.69 -5.27 -16.21
N LYS A 182 -12.99 -4.70 -17.19
CA LYS A 182 -13.61 -3.78 -18.18
C LYS A 182 -14.74 -4.44 -18.98
N THR A 183 -14.71 -5.78 -19.10
CA THR A 183 -15.73 -6.58 -19.81
C THR A 183 -16.91 -6.93 -18.92
N GLY A 184 -16.95 -6.48 -17.65
CA GLY A 184 -18.05 -6.72 -16.72
C GLY A 184 -17.97 -8.02 -15.94
N GLN A 185 -16.87 -8.77 -16.05
CA GLN A 185 -16.66 -9.95 -15.22
C GLN A 185 -16.37 -9.53 -13.78
N LEU A 186 -17.04 -10.17 -12.84
CA LEU A 186 -16.92 -9.94 -11.41
C LEU A 186 -16.29 -11.16 -10.75
N ILE A 187 -15.24 -10.93 -9.96
CA ILE A 187 -14.54 -11.97 -9.22
C ILE A 187 -14.44 -11.54 -7.77
N ARG A 188 -14.85 -12.42 -6.86
CA ARG A 188 -14.66 -12.26 -5.42
C ARG A 188 -13.54 -13.19 -4.98
N CYS A 189 -12.53 -12.64 -4.29
CA CYS A 189 -11.48 -13.45 -3.72
C CYS A 189 -11.16 -12.99 -2.28
N PRO A 190 -10.90 -13.95 -1.35
CA PRO A 190 -10.48 -13.64 -0.02
C PRO A 190 -9.12 -12.93 -0.02
N VAL A 191 -8.97 -11.91 0.81
CA VAL A 191 -7.70 -11.18 0.94
C VAL A 191 -6.57 -12.11 1.35
N LYS A 192 -6.83 -13.10 2.21
CA LYS A 192 -5.84 -14.08 2.67
C LYS A 192 -5.17 -14.86 1.54
N ASP A 193 -5.83 -15.02 0.39
CA ASP A 193 -5.30 -15.76 -0.75
C ASP A 193 -4.34 -14.90 -1.60
N VAL A 194 -4.34 -13.58 -1.41
CA VAL A 194 -3.38 -12.69 -2.05
C VAL A 194 -2.04 -12.80 -1.32
N ARG A 195 -0.98 -13.09 -2.06
CA ARG A 195 0.37 -13.27 -1.50
C ARG A 195 0.86 -12.03 -0.75
N VAL A 196 1.45 -12.25 0.43
CA VAL A 196 2.25 -11.23 1.10
C VAL A 196 3.64 -11.20 0.46
N ALA A 197 4.06 -10.04 0.00
CA ALA A 197 5.33 -9.86 -0.71
C ALA A 197 5.96 -8.48 -0.43
N GLY A 198 7.26 -8.39 -0.62
CA GLY A 198 8.02 -7.16 -0.46
C GLY A 198 7.57 -6.05 -1.41
N ARG A 199 7.81 -4.79 -1.02
CA ARG A 199 7.37 -3.61 -1.81
C ARG A 199 8.01 -3.52 -3.19
N ASN A 200 9.22 -4.05 -3.40
CA ASN A 200 9.95 -3.99 -4.67
C ASN A 200 9.52 -5.06 -5.70
N THR A 201 8.57 -5.93 -5.35
CA THR A 201 8.09 -6.98 -6.25
C THR A 201 6.98 -6.50 -7.17
N GLN A 202 6.79 -7.17 -8.29
CA GLN A 202 5.72 -6.89 -9.28
C GLN A 202 4.34 -7.38 -8.85
N GLY A 203 4.25 -8.13 -7.75
CA GLY A 203 3.04 -8.82 -7.36
C GLY A 203 2.83 -10.14 -8.12
N VAL A 204 1.72 -10.79 -7.82
CA VAL A 204 1.27 -12.03 -8.46
C VAL A 204 -0.10 -11.82 -9.09
N SER A 205 -0.50 -12.66 -10.04
CA SER A 205 -1.86 -12.64 -10.55
C SER A 205 -2.84 -12.87 -9.39
N THR A 206 -3.74 -11.92 -9.17
CA THR A 206 -4.77 -12.02 -8.12
C THR A 206 -5.90 -12.96 -8.51
N VAL A 207 -5.97 -13.34 -9.78
CA VAL A 207 -7.00 -14.21 -10.35
C VAL A 207 -6.34 -15.41 -10.98
N SER A 208 -6.60 -16.61 -10.44
CA SER A 208 -6.28 -17.86 -11.10
C SER A 208 -7.42 -18.22 -12.05
N TYR A 209 -7.17 -18.17 -13.35
CA TYR A 209 -8.15 -18.55 -14.38
C TYR A 209 -8.53 -20.04 -14.35
N THR A 210 -7.92 -20.84 -13.48
CA THR A 210 -8.19 -22.28 -13.39
C THR A 210 -9.61 -22.60 -12.93
N HIS A 211 -10.26 -21.72 -12.16
CA HIS A 211 -11.64 -21.91 -11.73
C HIS A 211 -12.69 -21.49 -12.77
N LEU A 212 -12.34 -20.71 -13.79
CA LEU A 212 -13.26 -20.29 -14.83
C LEU A 212 -13.43 -21.32 -15.95
N ARG A 213 -12.50 -22.27 -16.12
CA ARG A 213 -12.59 -23.36 -17.12
C ARG A 213 -13.44 -24.53 -16.69
N ALA A 214 -13.80 -24.65 -15.42
CA ALA A 214 -14.60 -25.80 -14.94
C ALA A 214 -16.09 -25.69 -15.21
N HIS A 215 -16.60 -24.53 -15.64
CA HIS A 215 -18.03 -24.33 -15.92
C HIS A 215 -18.41 -24.35 -17.42
N GLU A 216 -17.43 -24.42 -18.33
CA GLU A 216 -17.72 -24.42 -19.77
C GLU A 216 -17.78 -25.83 -20.42
N THR A 217 -17.62 -26.91 -19.64
CA THR A 217 -17.59 -28.29 -20.20
C THR A 217 -18.77 -29.17 -19.82
N SER A 218 -19.93 -28.61 -19.48
CA SER A 218 -21.11 -29.40 -19.21
C SER A 218 -22.34 -29.02 -20.04
N GLU A 219 -22.16 -28.66 -21.32
CA GLU A 219 -23.27 -28.70 -22.30
C GLU A 219 -22.72 -29.21 -23.65
N ASN A 220 -22.85 -30.52 -23.82
CA ASN A 220 -23.08 -31.24 -25.07
C ASN A 220 -23.78 -32.56 -24.75
#